data_a9a114dfbbf8c540598cef5e63896764
#
_entry.id   a9a114dfbbf8c540598cef5e63896764
#
_cell.length_a   1.000
_cell.length_b   1.000
_cell.length_c   1.000
_cell.angle_alpha   90.00
_cell.angle_beta   90.00
_cell.angle_gamma   90.00
#
_symmetry.space_group_name_H-M   'P 1'
#
loop_
_entity.id
_entity.type
_entity.pdbx_description
1 polymer ?
#
loop_
_entity_poly.entity_id
_entity_poly.type
_entity_poly.pdbx_seq_one_letter_code
_entity_poly.pdbx_strand_id
1 'polypeptide(L)'
;IKHENVVGLEDFYESRTHYYIVMQLVSGGELFDRILDKGVYTEKDASKVIKQVLEAVSYLHENSIVHRDLKPENLLYYNMDENAKIMVSDFGLSKALEHGVMSTACGTPGYVGK
;
A
#
# COMPACT_ATOMS: atom_id res chain seq x y z
N ILE A 1 -5.30 -12.96 -2.80
CA ILE A 1 -5.70 -11.81 -1.99
C ILE A 1 -6.12 -10.68 -2.90
N LYS A 2 -7.41 -10.33 -2.85
CA LYS A 2 -7.95 -9.27 -3.71
C LYS A 2 -8.86 -8.35 -2.92
N HIS A 3 -8.56 -7.07 -2.96
CA HIS A 3 -9.41 -6.01 -2.40
C HIS A 3 -9.28 -4.78 -3.27
N GLU A 4 -10.36 -4.01 -3.40
CA GLU A 4 -10.36 -2.85 -4.29
C GLU A 4 -9.39 -1.74 -3.86
N ASN A 5 -9.01 -1.70 -2.59
CA ASN A 5 -8.10 -0.70 -2.05
C ASN A 5 -6.70 -1.26 -1.77
N VAL A 6 -6.36 -2.40 -2.34
CA VAL A 6 -5.07 -3.05 -2.14
C VAL A 6 -4.45 -3.37 -3.49
N VAL A 7 -3.20 -2.95 -3.68
CA VAL A 7 -2.48 -3.26 -4.91
C VAL A 7 -2.21 -4.76 -4.98
N GLY A 8 -2.71 -5.42 -6.03
CA GLY A 8 -2.60 -6.86 -6.16
C GLY A 8 -1.20 -7.31 -6.56
N LEU A 9 -0.73 -8.38 -5.91
CA LEU A 9 0.47 -9.09 -6.34
C LEU A 9 0.05 -10.10 -7.40
N GLU A 10 0.52 -9.92 -8.63
CA GLU A 10 0.14 -10.79 -9.73
C GLU A 10 1.07 -11.99 -9.88
N ASP A 11 2.36 -11.79 -9.64
CA ASP A 11 3.31 -12.88 -9.74
C ASP A 11 4.59 -12.60 -8.95
N PHE A 12 5.33 -13.64 -8.66
CA PHE A 12 6.58 -13.56 -7.92
C PHE A 12 7.56 -14.57 -8.49
N TYR A 13 8.72 -14.08 -8.91
CA TYR A 13 9.78 -14.92 -9.47
C TYR A 13 11.05 -14.78 -8.64
N GLU A 14 11.76 -15.86 -8.48
CA GLU A 14 13.01 -15.89 -7.75
C GLU A 14 14.14 -16.42 -8.64
N SER A 15 15.27 -15.73 -8.66
CA SER A 15 16.51 -16.21 -9.24
C SER A 15 17.56 -16.34 -8.15
N ARG A 16 18.77 -16.76 -8.50
CA ARG A 16 19.86 -16.91 -7.52
C ARG A 16 20.23 -15.59 -6.84
N THR A 17 20.06 -14.49 -7.55
CA THR A 17 20.55 -13.18 -7.09
C THR A 17 19.46 -12.14 -6.91
N HIS A 18 18.26 -12.40 -7.45
CA HIS A 18 17.20 -11.38 -7.46
C HIS A 18 15.83 -11.98 -7.23
N TYR A 19 14.95 -11.16 -6.65
CA TYR A 19 13.51 -11.41 -6.60
C TYR A 19 12.83 -10.48 -7.59
N TYR A 20 11.84 -11.01 -8.30
CA TYR A 20 11.04 -10.26 -9.25
C TYR A 20 9.59 -10.29 -8.81
N ILE A 21 9.02 -9.12 -8.60
CA ILE A 21 7.64 -8.98 -8.13
C ILE A 21 6.84 -8.29 -9.21
N VAL A 22 5.76 -8.96 -9.66
CA VAL A 22 4.85 -8.40 -10.64
C VAL A 22 3.60 -7.97 -9.90
N MET A 23 3.32 -6.66 -9.94
CA MET A 23 2.17 -6.08 -9.23
C MET A 23 1.23 -5.39 -10.20
N GLN A 24 -0.02 -5.22 -9.73
CA GLN A 24 -1.00 -4.45 -10.45
C GLN A 24 -0.48 -3.04 -10.72
N LEU A 25 -0.72 -2.53 -11.93
CA LEU A 25 -0.33 -1.18 -12.28
C LEU A 25 -1.27 -0.15 -11.64
N VAL A 26 -0.68 0.82 -10.96
CA VAL A 26 -1.40 1.92 -10.34
C VAL A 26 -0.76 3.21 -10.81
N SER A 27 -1.53 4.10 -11.42
CA SER A 27 -1.00 5.23 -12.19
C SER A 27 -1.37 6.62 -11.65
N GLY A 28 -2.05 6.70 -10.53
CA GLY A 28 -2.54 7.98 -9.99
C GLY A 28 -1.57 8.75 -9.12
N GLY A 29 -0.37 8.21 -8.88
CA GLY A 29 0.63 8.85 -8.05
C GLY A 29 0.36 8.74 -6.55
N GLU A 30 1.24 9.32 -5.76
CA GLU A 30 1.14 9.26 -4.31
C GLU A 30 0.06 10.19 -3.76
N LEU A 31 -0.56 9.75 -2.66
CA LEU A 31 -1.57 10.54 -1.97
C LEU A 31 -1.05 11.93 -1.60
N PHE A 32 0.14 12.00 -1.03
CA PHE A 32 0.71 13.26 -0.57
C PHE A 32 0.90 14.27 -1.69
N ASP A 33 1.36 13.81 -2.84
CA ASP A 33 1.55 14.68 -3.99
C ASP A 33 0.25 15.31 -4.45
N ARG A 34 -0.82 14.51 -4.47
CA ARG A 34 -2.13 15.02 -4.87
C ARG A 34 -2.71 16.00 -3.85
N ILE A 35 -2.46 15.77 -2.55
CA ILE A 35 -2.87 16.71 -1.51
C ILE A 35 -2.18 18.07 -1.72
N LEU A 36 -0.88 18.05 -2.00
CA LEU A 36 -0.11 19.28 -2.24
C LEU A 36 -0.60 20.01 -3.50
N ASP A 37 -0.86 19.28 -4.57
CA ASP A 37 -1.35 19.86 -5.81
C ASP A 37 -2.74 20.47 -5.67
N LYS A 38 -3.60 19.85 -4.87
CA LYS A 38 -4.96 20.33 -4.67
C LYS A 38 -5.00 21.64 -3.90
N GLY A 39 -4.06 21.86 -3.00
CA GLY A 39 -3.96 23.08 -2.19
C GLY A 39 -4.97 23.17 -1.04
N VAL A 40 -6.19 22.69 -1.24
CA VAL A 40 -7.22 22.64 -0.19
C VAL A 40 -7.60 21.18 0.04
N TYR A 41 -7.51 20.75 1.30
CA TYR A 41 -7.85 19.38 1.69
C TYR A 41 -8.77 19.41 2.89
N THR A 42 -10.03 19.04 2.68
CA THR A 42 -11.06 19.15 3.70
C THR A 42 -11.12 17.90 4.57
N GLU A 43 -11.82 18.01 5.71
CA GLU A 43 -12.09 16.85 6.56
C GLU A 43 -12.88 15.77 5.82
N LYS A 44 -13.76 16.18 4.92
CA LYS A 44 -14.51 15.26 4.07
C LYS A 44 -13.57 14.48 3.15
N ASP A 45 -12.61 15.15 2.54
CA ASP A 45 -11.61 14.52 1.70
C ASP A 45 -10.78 13.52 2.51
N ALA A 46 -10.32 13.92 3.69
CA ALA A 46 -9.56 13.06 4.59
C ALA A 46 -10.37 11.85 5.04
N SER A 47 -11.65 12.05 5.35
CA SER A 47 -12.54 10.97 5.76
C SER A 47 -12.67 9.90 4.68
N LYS A 48 -12.79 10.29 3.43
CA LYS A 48 -12.89 9.35 2.31
C LYS A 48 -11.62 8.51 2.17
N VAL A 49 -10.46 9.14 2.34
CA VAL A 49 -9.18 8.44 2.26
C VAL A 49 -9.03 7.47 3.43
N ILE A 50 -9.27 7.94 4.64
CA ILE A 50 -9.11 7.12 5.85
C ILE A 50 -10.02 5.90 5.81
N LYS A 51 -11.26 6.08 5.37
CA LYS A 51 -12.19 4.96 5.25
C LYS A 51 -11.63 3.87 4.37
N GLN A 52 -11.10 4.24 3.20
CA GLN A 52 -10.53 3.28 2.25
C GLN A 52 -9.30 2.58 2.83
N VAL A 53 -8.43 3.33 3.51
CA VAL A 53 -7.24 2.75 4.13
C VAL A 53 -7.63 1.77 5.23
N LEU A 54 -8.59 2.13 6.08
CA LEU A 54 -9.06 1.24 7.15
C LEU A 54 -9.69 -0.03 6.59
N GLU A 55 -10.47 0.08 5.53
CA GLU A 55 -11.06 -1.09 4.88
C GLU A 55 -9.98 -2.02 4.32
N ALA A 56 -8.94 -1.45 3.71
CA ALA A 56 -7.82 -2.23 3.19
C ALA A 56 -7.05 -2.93 4.29
N VAL A 57 -6.72 -2.21 5.36
CA VAL A 57 -5.98 -2.76 6.50
C VAL A 57 -6.79 -3.84 7.20
N SER A 58 -8.08 -3.60 7.39
CA SER A 58 -8.98 -4.59 7.98
C SER A 58 -9.01 -5.88 7.15
N TYR A 59 -9.11 -5.75 5.84
CA TYR A 59 -9.08 -6.88 4.94
C TYR A 59 -7.78 -7.68 5.08
N LEU A 60 -6.65 -6.99 5.11
CA LEU A 60 -5.35 -7.63 5.24
C LEU A 60 -5.25 -8.38 6.57
N HIS A 61 -5.70 -7.77 7.66
CA HIS A 61 -5.68 -8.41 8.98
C HIS A 61 -6.60 -9.63 9.04
N GLU A 62 -7.77 -9.57 8.41
CA GLU A 62 -8.67 -10.72 8.32
C GLU A 62 -8.01 -11.90 7.59
N ASN A 63 -7.08 -11.61 6.69
CA ASN A 63 -6.33 -12.62 5.95
C ASN A 63 -4.95 -12.89 6.58
N SER A 64 -4.78 -12.50 7.82
CA SER A 64 -3.54 -12.73 8.61
C SER A 64 -2.30 -12.08 7.98
N ILE A 65 -2.50 -10.94 7.32
CA ILE A 65 -1.42 -10.17 6.72
C ILE A 65 -1.26 -8.86 7.47
N VAL A 66 -0.04 -8.59 7.92
CA VAL A 66 0.33 -7.32 8.52
C VAL A 66 1.23 -6.58 7.54
N HIS A 67 0.90 -5.32 7.23
CA HIS A 67 1.65 -4.56 6.24
C HIS A 67 3.11 -4.35 6.67
N ARG A 68 3.33 -3.97 7.92
CA ARG A 68 4.65 -3.73 8.54
C ARG A 68 5.41 -2.51 8.05
N ASP A 69 4.98 -1.89 6.96
CA ASP A 69 5.63 -0.67 6.45
C ASP A 69 4.58 0.29 5.91
N LEU A 70 3.50 0.50 6.67
CA LEU A 70 2.46 1.43 6.27
C LEU A 70 2.95 2.86 6.49
N LYS A 71 3.04 3.62 5.40
CA LYS A 71 3.53 4.99 5.41
C LYS A 71 2.88 5.75 4.24
N PRO A 72 2.92 7.09 4.23
CA PRO A 72 2.29 7.86 3.16
C PRO A 72 2.73 7.49 1.74
N GLU A 73 3.99 7.11 1.56
CA GLU A 73 4.51 6.71 0.25
C GLU A 73 3.87 5.43 -0.30
N ASN A 74 3.24 4.63 0.57
CA ASN A 74 2.57 3.40 0.18
C ASN A 74 1.08 3.58 -0.02
N LEU A 75 0.59 4.81 0.02
CA LEU A 75 -0.79 5.16 -0.29
C LEU A 75 -0.82 5.84 -1.65
N LEU A 76 -1.39 5.15 -2.63
CA LEU A 76 -1.40 5.60 -4.02
C LEU A 76 -2.83 5.77 -4.50
N TYR A 77 -3.02 6.59 -5.53
CA TYR A 77 -4.30 6.66 -6.23
C TYR A 77 -4.32 5.69 -7.40
N TYR A 78 -5.43 5.03 -7.60
CA TYR A 78 -5.59 4.03 -8.65
C TYR A 78 -5.29 4.61 -10.04
N ASN A 79 -5.81 5.81 -10.33
CA ASN A 79 -5.58 6.52 -11.58
C ASN A 79 -5.58 8.03 -11.34
N MET A 80 -5.54 8.80 -12.42
CA MET A 80 -5.49 10.26 -12.34
C MET A 80 -6.84 10.93 -12.18
N ASP A 81 -7.93 10.18 -12.12
CA ASP A 81 -9.26 10.74 -11.92
C ASP A 81 -9.36 11.45 -10.57
N GLU A 82 -10.17 12.51 -10.52
CA GLU A 82 -10.36 13.28 -9.29
C GLU A 82 -10.92 12.42 -8.16
N ASN A 83 -11.81 11.49 -8.51
CA ASN A 83 -12.45 10.59 -7.54
C ASN A 83 -11.80 9.19 -7.51
N ALA A 84 -10.55 9.10 -7.91
CA ALA A 84 -9.84 7.83 -7.91
C ALA A 84 -9.78 7.23 -6.50
N LYS A 85 -9.90 5.91 -6.42
CA LYS A 85 -9.78 5.21 -5.13
C LYS A 85 -8.34 5.15 -4.66
N ILE A 86 -8.18 5.03 -3.34
CA ILE A 86 -6.87 4.83 -2.71
C ILE A 86 -6.48 3.35 -2.81
N MET A 87 -5.20 3.13 -3.05
CA MET A 87 -4.62 1.79 -3.10
C MET A 87 -3.45 1.70 -2.11
N VAL A 88 -3.49 0.70 -1.24
CA VAL A 88 -2.36 0.41 -0.34
C VAL A 88 -1.39 -0.50 -1.07
N SER A 89 -0.12 -0.11 -1.10
CA SER A 89 0.92 -0.84 -1.82
C SER A 89 1.93 -1.50 -0.88
N ASP A 90 2.79 -2.35 -1.45
CA ASP A 90 3.93 -3.01 -0.79
C ASP A 90 3.60 -4.03 0.29
N PHE A 91 2.33 -4.36 0.50
CA PHE A 91 1.97 -5.44 1.41
C PHE A 91 2.36 -6.82 0.84
N GLY A 92 2.35 -6.96 -0.48
CA GLY A 92 2.75 -8.20 -1.14
C GLY A 92 4.21 -8.53 -0.89
N LEU A 93 5.06 -7.51 -0.84
CA LEU A 93 6.47 -7.68 -0.50
C LEU A 93 6.63 -8.17 0.93
N SER A 94 5.87 -7.62 1.86
CA SER A 94 5.90 -8.05 3.26
C SER A 94 5.55 -9.52 3.38
N LYS A 95 4.51 -9.97 2.67
CA LYS A 95 4.13 -11.38 2.68
C LYS A 95 5.18 -12.26 2.03
N ALA A 96 5.74 -11.84 0.91
CA ALA A 96 6.78 -12.58 0.21
C ALA A 96 8.02 -12.77 1.10
N LEU A 97 8.38 -11.75 1.85
CA LEU A 97 9.51 -11.82 2.76
C LEU A 97 9.24 -12.72 3.97
N GLU A 98 7.98 -12.90 4.37
CA GLU A 98 7.63 -13.84 5.43
C GLU A 98 7.96 -15.28 5.08
N HIS A 99 7.87 -15.64 3.80
CA HIS A 99 8.23 -16.98 3.34
C HIS A 99 9.74 -17.17 3.15
N GLY A 100 10.48 -16.07 3.14
CA GLY A 100 11.92 -16.09 3.10
C GLY A 100 12.52 -15.89 4.49
N VAL A 101 13.69 -15.28 4.55
CA VAL A 101 14.31 -14.91 5.81
C VAL A 101 13.90 -13.51 6.16
N MET A 102 12.98 -13.40 7.11
CA MET A 102 12.59 -12.09 7.58
C MET A 102 13.60 -11.50 8.53
N SER A 103 13.97 -10.27 8.27
CA SER A 103 14.70 -9.47 9.20
C SER A 103 13.84 -9.19 10.43
N THR A 104 14.46 -9.12 11.60
CA THR A 104 13.74 -8.74 12.82
C THR A 104 13.30 -7.28 12.81
N ALA A 105 13.92 -6.46 11.99
CA ALA A 105 13.57 -5.05 11.85
C ALA A 105 12.70 -4.86 10.62
N CYS A 106 11.48 -4.41 10.81
CA CYS A 106 10.54 -4.14 9.74
C CYS A 106 10.11 -2.68 9.75
N GLY A 107 9.78 -2.17 8.57
CA GLY A 107 9.26 -0.82 8.42
C GLY A 107 10.34 0.15 7.98
N THR A 108 9.93 1.41 7.86
CA THR A 108 10.81 2.52 7.49
C THR A 108 11.10 3.36 8.72
N PRO A 109 12.38 3.63 9.04
CA PRO A 109 12.69 4.50 10.17
C PRO A 109 11.94 5.82 10.11
N GLY A 110 11.32 6.21 11.21
CA GLY A 110 10.48 7.41 11.28
C GLY A 110 8.99 7.15 11.14
N TYR A 111 8.60 6.00 10.60
CA TYR A 111 7.20 5.63 10.42
C TYR A 111 6.83 4.32 11.11
N VAL A 112 7.78 3.62 11.69
CA VAL A 112 7.51 2.32 12.31
C VAL A 112 6.44 2.44 13.37
N GLY A 113 5.33 1.72 13.19
CA GLY A 113 4.25 1.66 14.14
C GLY A 113 4.58 0.79 15.34
N LYS A 114 3.93 1.09 16.42
CA LYS A 114 4.09 0.32 17.64
C LYS A 114 3.02 -0.76 17.77
#